data_d45262681549ccf4b46644752460d984
#
_entry.id   d45262681549ccf4b46644752460d984
#
_cell.length_a   1.000
_cell.length_b   1.000
_cell.length_c   1.000
_cell.angle_alpha   90.00
_cell.angle_beta   90.00
_cell.angle_gamma   90.00
#
_symmetry.space_group_name_H-M   'P 1'
#
loop_
_entity.id
_entity.type
_entity.pdbx_description
1 polymer ?
#
loop_
_entity_poly.entity_id
_entity_poly.type
_entity_poly.pdbx_seq_one_letter_code
_entity_poly.pdbx_strand_id
1 'polypeptide(L)'
;MDDAATWPRSLQDVDRSDEALRAWVAERIQRLDADGRRSADTHLVTLDLPAHWDIQLYLKDESTHASGSLKHRLARSLFLLALVNGQLRPGMPVIEASSGSTAVSEAHVARMLDIPFIAVIPRGTSRHKVSLIEAAGGRCHVVESAECMSREARRLAAEQGGLFLDQFTHAERATDWRGNNSIAVSALAQLELEPHPVPRWIVVGAGTGGTSATFGRLLRYRRLPTALCVADVENSAFFDGWVQGDPSVTTEHGSRIEGIGRPRVEPSFVPGVVDRMIRVPDAASVAAARHLSDHLGRRVGASTGTNLVASAQLIAQMRARGENGSVLTLLCDPGDRYTDTYFDDDWVAAQGWDLGPWRAALERELPLGRR
;
A
#
# COMPACT_ATOMS: atom_id res chain seq x y z
N MET A 1 -8.80 45.20 -42.41
CA MET A 1 -9.06 46.00 -41.20
C MET A 1 -9.21 45.02 -40.10
N ASP A 2 -8.08 44.77 -39.42
CA ASP A 2 -8.06 43.86 -38.24
C ASP A 2 -8.74 44.55 -37.07
N ASP A 3 -9.89 44.08 -36.74
CA ASP A 3 -10.59 44.45 -35.49
C ASP A 3 -10.01 43.57 -34.37
N ALA A 4 -8.77 43.89 -33.98
CA ALA A 4 -8.17 43.26 -32.80
C ALA A 4 -8.96 43.74 -31.59
N ALA A 5 -9.70 42.85 -30.99
CA ALA A 5 -10.44 43.10 -29.75
C ALA A 5 -9.49 43.71 -28.70
N THR A 6 -9.59 45.00 -28.48
CA THR A 6 -8.79 45.72 -27.50
C THR A 6 -9.41 45.48 -26.11
N TRP A 7 -8.80 44.58 -25.38
CA TRP A 7 -9.15 44.37 -23.98
C TRP A 7 -8.86 45.60 -23.11
N PRO A 8 -9.61 45.85 -22.03
CA PRO A 8 -9.35 46.97 -21.13
C PRO A 8 -7.93 46.94 -20.55
N ARG A 9 -7.25 48.06 -20.46
CA ARG A 9 -5.86 48.19 -19.98
C ARG A 9 -5.66 47.80 -18.49
N SER A 10 -6.72 47.38 -17.78
CA SER A 10 -6.68 46.91 -16.38
C SER A 10 -6.36 45.43 -16.23
N LEU A 11 -6.21 44.66 -17.33
CA LEU A 11 -5.80 43.24 -17.26
C LEU A 11 -4.31 43.18 -16.93
N GLN A 12 -3.97 42.47 -15.84
CA GLN A 12 -2.60 42.11 -15.52
C GLN A 12 -2.34 40.75 -16.15
N ASP A 13 -1.34 40.66 -17.02
CA ASP A 13 -0.90 39.41 -17.64
C ASP A 13 0.52 39.07 -17.15
N VAL A 14 0.68 37.84 -16.63
CA VAL A 14 1.97 37.30 -16.20
C VAL A 14 2.15 35.94 -16.85
N ASP A 15 3.00 35.86 -17.83
CA ASP A 15 3.40 34.58 -18.42
C ASP A 15 4.48 33.90 -17.56
N ARG A 16 4.20 32.68 -17.11
CA ARG A 16 5.13 31.79 -16.40
C ARG A 16 5.31 30.47 -17.16
N SER A 17 5.04 30.45 -18.45
CA SER A 17 5.25 29.28 -19.28
C SER A 17 6.74 28.90 -19.33
N ASP A 18 7.02 27.61 -19.16
CA ASP A 18 8.35 27.01 -19.27
C ASP A 18 8.23 25.78 -20.17
N GLU A 19 8.48 25.97 -21.46
CA GLU A 19 8.37 24.92 -22.46
C GLU A 19 9.38 23.79 -22.23
N ALA A 20 10.58 24.10 -21.76
CA ALA A 20 11.60 23.10 -21.48
C ALA A 20 11.18 22.21 -20.30
N LEU A 21 10.61 22.81 -19.25
CA LEU A 21 10.06 22.05 -18.15
C LEU A 21 8.88 21.18 -18.57
N ARG A 22 7.96 21.69 -19.38
CA ARG A 22 6.83 20.93 -19.90
C ARG A 22 7.30 19.72 -20.74
N ALA A 23 8.28 19.91 -21.61
CA ALA A 23 8.87 18.83 -22.41
C ALA A 23 9.53 17.76 -21.50
N TRP A 24 10.28 18.18 -20.50
CA TRP A 24 10.90 17.29 -19.54
C TRP A 24 9.87 16.48 -18.74
N VAL A 25 8.79 17.12 -18.24
CA VAL A 25 7.68 16.45 -17.54
C VAL A 25 6.98 15.44 -18.45
N ALA A 26 6.67 15.84 -19.70
CA ALA A 26 5.99 14.97 -20.67
C ALA A 26 6.80 13.69 -20.95
N GLU A 27 8.13 13.81 -21.10
CA GLU A 27 9.01 12.66 -21.30
C GLU A 27 8.96 11.70 -20.09
N ARG A 28 8.99 12.21 -18.84
CA ARG A 28 8.93 11.38 -17.63
C ARG A 28 7.59 10.67 -17.50
N ILE A 29 6.49 11.36 -17.77
CA ILE A 29 5.15 10.75 -17.80
C ILE A 29 5.10 9.65 -18.88
N GLN A 30 5.65 9.89 -20.06
CA GLN A 30 5.71 8.87 -21.10
C GLN A 30 6.49 7.62 -20.65
N ARG A 31 7.60 7.79 -19.91
CA ARG A 31 8.35 6.66 -19.31
C ARG A 31 7.52 5.87 -18.32
N LEU A 32 6.78 6.55 -17.42
CA LEU A 32 5.86 5.91 -16.47
C LEU A 32 4.78 5.12 -17.20
N ASP A 33 4.13 5.71 -18.18
CA ASP A 33 3.06 5.07 -18.95
C ASP A 33 3.57 3.88 -19.76
N ALA A 34 4.75 4.03 -20.41
CA ALA A 34 5.37 2.95 -21.15
C ALA A 34 5.74 1.76 -20.23
N ASP A 35 6.25 2.02 -19.05
CA ASP A 35 6.53 0.98 -18.05
C ASP A 35 5.25 0.25 -17.63
N GLY A 36 4.20 1.00 -17.32
CA GLY A 36 2.90 0.42 -16.96
C GLY A 36 2.26 -0.43 -18.07
N ARG A 37 2.52 -0.09 -19.34
CA ARG A 37 2.01 -0.87 -20.49
C ARG A 37 2.87 -2.11 -20.80
N ARG A 38 4.16 -2.06 -20.51
CA ARG A 38 5.05 -3.23 -20.65
C ARG A 38 4.82 -4.27 -19.58
N SER A 39 4.40 -3.84 -18.40
CA SER A 39 4.08 -4.74 -17.31
C SER A 39 2.66 -5.27 -17.49
N ALA A 40 2.50 -6.59 -17.60
CA ALA A 40 1.18 -7.19 -17.39
C ALA A 40 0.69 -6.84 -15.99
N ASP A 41 -0.63 -6.77 -15.80
CA ASP A 41 -1.19 -6.50 -14.46
C ASP A 41 -0.85 -7.65 -13.50
N THR A 42 -0.93 -7.37 -12.21
CA THR A 42 -0.72 -8.39 -11.16
C THR A 42 -1.80 -9.47 -11.19
N HIS A 43 -1.47 -10.67 -10.73
CA HIS A 43 -2.37 -11.81 -10.80
C HIS A 43 -3.50 -11.73 -9.75
N LEU A 44 -4.62 -12.36 -10.07
CA LEU A 44 -5.66 -12.75 -9.13
C LEU A 44 -5.46 -14.23 -8.80
N VAL A 45 -5.20 -14.55 -7.54
CA VAL A 45 -4.98 -15.93 -7.06
C VAL A 45 -6.21 -16.40 -6.32
N THR A 46 -6.73 -17.57 -6.69
CA THR A 46 -7.84 -18.20 -5.98
C THR A 46 -7.29 -19.08 -4.85
N LEU A 47 -7.89 -18.99 -3.67
CA LEU A 47 -7.69 -19.95 -2.58
C LEU A 47 -8.89 -20.87 -2.50
N ASP A 48 -8.66 -22.17 -2.68
CA ASP A 48 -9.72 -23.16 -2.73
C ASP A 48 -10.33 -23.40 -1.35
N LEU A 49 -11.60 -23.03 -1.19
CA LEU A 49 -12.44 -23.29 -0.03
C LEU A 49 -13.38 -24.49 -0.30
N PRO A 50 -13.95 -25.13 0.73
CA PRO A 50 -14.91 -26.19 0.54
C PRO A 50 -16.09 -25.76 -0.34
N ALA A 51 -16.30 -26.44 -1.45
CA ALA A 51 -17.28 -26.06 -2.49
C ALA A 51 -18.71 -25.87 -1.97
N HIS A 52 -19.09 -26.62 -0.91
CA HIS A 52 -20.43 -26.53 -0.32
C HIS A 52 -20.69 -25.22 0.47
N TRP A 53 -19.64 -24.39 0.68
CA TRP A 53 -19.82 -23.08 1.27
C TRP A 53 -20.38 -22.06 0.27
N ASP A 54 -20.16 -22.28 -1.02
CA ASP A 54 -20.47 -21.31 -2.09
C ASP A 54 -19.84 -19.92 -1.80
N ILE A 55 -18.63 -19.94 -1.23
CA ILE A 55 -17.82 -18.77 -0.92
C ILE A 55 -16.47 -18.90 -1.62
N GLN A 56 -16.03 -17.86 -2.33
CA GLN A 56 -14.72 -17.78 -2.97
C GLN A 56 -13.82 -16.79 -2.23
N LEU A 57 -12.53 -17.12 -2.13
CA LEU A 57 -11.51 -16.25 -1.58
C LEU A 57 -10.44 -15.98 -2.63
N TYR A 58 -10.25 -14.69 -2.93
CA TYR A 58 -9.27 -14.23 -3.91
C TYR A 58 -8.20 -13.38 -3.26
N LEU A 59 -6.94 -13.55 -3.73
CA LEU A 59 -5.81 -12.71 -3.39
C LEU A 59 -5.37 -11.92 -4.63
N LYS A 60 -5.41 -10.60 -4.59
CA LYS A 60 -4.73 -9.76 -5.58
C LYS A 60 -3.24 -9.73 -5.25
N ASP A 61 -2.43 -10.36 -6.09
CA ASP A 61 -1.01 -10.59 -5.82
C ASP A 61 -0.13 -9.41 -6.24
N GLU A 62 -0.02 -8.44 -5.38
CA GLU A 62 0.80 -7.25 -5.59
C GLU A 62 2.31 -7.47 -5.33
N SER A 63 2.71 -8.68 -4.90
CA SER A 63 4.13 -9.02 -4.71
C SER A 63 4.90 -9.20 -6.02
N THR A 64 4.19 -9.38 -7.13
CA THR A 64 4.76 -9.61 -8.46
C THR A 64 5.19 -8.35 -9.21
N HIS A 65 4.96 -7.17 -8.64
CA HIS A 65 5.49 -5.93 -9.20
C HIS A 65 7.02 -5.92 -9.27
N ALA A 66 7.58 -5.18 -10.22
CA ALA A 66 9.03 -5.05 -10.41
C ALA A 66 9.78 -4.56 -9.14
N SER A 67 9.15 -3.77 -8.28
CA SER A 67 9.69 -3.37 -6.97
C SER A 67 9.30 -4.31 -5.82
N GLY A 68 8.59 -5.40 -6.12
CA GLY A 68 8.26 -6.50 -5.21
C GLY A 68 7.20 -6.18 -4.16
N SER A 69 6.29 -5.23 -4.36
CA SER A 69 5.19 -5.00 -3.43
C SER A 69 4.09 -4.08 -3.97
N LEU A 70 2.96 -4.03 -3.28
CA LEU A 70 1.85 -3.10 -3.57
C LEU A 70 2.27 -1.62 -3.56
N LYS A 71 3.40 -1.29 -2.92
CA LYS A 71 3.93 0.09 -2.89
C LYS A 71 4.41 0.58 -4.25
N HIS A 72 4.61 -0.32 -5.21
CA HIS A 72 4.90 0.02 -6.60
C HIS A 72 3.85 0.97 -7.20
N ARG A 73 2.56 0.68 -6.98
CA ARG A 73 1.46 1.55 -7.45
C ARG A 73 1.47 2.91 -6.77
N LEU A 74 1.72 2.93 -5.46
CA LEU A 74 1.81 4.18 -4.70
C LEU A 74 2.98 5.05 -5.18
N ALA A 75 4.18 4.46 -5.32
CA ALA A 75 5.36 5.18 -5.80
C ALA A 75 5.11 5.83 -7.17
N ARG A 76 4.59 5.07 -8.14
CA ARG A 76 4.21 5.62 -9.46
C ARG A 76 3.23 6.80 -9.33
N SER A 77 2.22 6.65 -8.48
CA SER A 77 1.19 7.67 -8.30
C SER A 77 1.74 8.95 -7.63
N LEU A 78 2.63 8.82 -6.65
CA LEU A 78 3.28 9.97 -6.00
C LEU A 78 4.17 10.73 -6.97
N PHE A 79 5.01 10.04 -7.75
CA PHE A 79 5.83 10.67 -8.77
C PHE A 79 4.99 11.32 -9.86
N LEU A 80 3.95 10.66 -10.34
CA LEU A 80 3.03 11.24 -11.34
C LEU A 80 2.37 12.51 -10.81
N LEU A 81 1.86 12.48 -9.56
CA LEU A 81 1.26 13.65 -8.93
C LEU A 81 2.25 14.82 -8.84
N ALA A 82 3.49 14.54 -8.43
CA ALA A 82 4.53 15.55 -8.30
C ALA A 82 4.92 16.15 -9.66
N LEU A 83 5.01 15.33 -10.71
CA LEU A 83 5.30 15.76 -12.09
C LEU A 83 4.20 16.66 -12.65
N VAL A 84 2.93 16.21 -12.59
CA VAL A 84 1.80 16.96 -13.18
C VAL A 84 1.49 18.26 -12.43
N ASN A 85 1.86 18.33 -11.15
CA ASN A 85 1.75 19.55 -10.35
C ASN A 85 2.95 20.51 -10.54
N GLY A 86 3.94 20.17 -11.39
CA GLY A 86 5.12 20.98 -11.58
C GLY A 86 6.03 21.11 -10.36
N GLN A 87 5.93 20.16 -9.42
CA GLN A 87 6.73 20.13 -8.20
C GLN A 87 8.14 19.56 -8.42
N LEU A 88 8.33 18.76 -9.47
CA LEU A 88 9.61 18.18 -9.84
C LEU A 88 10.24 18.96 -11.01
N ARG A 89 11.57 19.10 -10.95
CA ARG A 89 12.40 19.76 -11.95
C ARG A 89 13.63 18.92 -12.27
N PRO A 90 14.29 19.11 -13.43
CA PRO A 90 15.54 18.44 -13.76
C PRO A 90 16.59 18.59 -12.63
N GLY A 91 17.20 17.47 -12.22
CA GLY A 91 18.25 17.44 -11.20
C GLY A 91 17.78 17.56 -9.75
N MET A 92 16.50 17.82 -9.50
CA MET A 92 15.93 17.92 -8.17
C MET A 92 15.88 16.53 -7.50
N PRO A 93 16.46 16.33 -6.30
CA PRO A 93 16.34 15.06 -5.59
C PRO A 93 14.96 14.89 -4.98
N VAL A 94 14.48 13.65 -4.99
CA VAL A 94 13.29 13.21 -4.25
C VAL A 94 13.72 12.56 -2.95
N ILE A 95 13.05 12.90 -1.86
CA ILE A 95 13.33 12.40 -0.51
C ILE A 95 12.06 11.72 0.03
N GLU A 96 12.23 10.58 0.72
CA GLU A 96 11.14 9.94 1.45
C GLU A 96 11.59 9.41 2.81
N ALA A 97 10.69 9.47 3.78
CA ALA A 97 10.86 8.95 5.13
C ALA A 97 10.38 7.48 5.18
N SER A 98 11.20 6.55 4.71
CA SER A 98 10.86 5.13 4.69
C SER A 98 12.11 4.25 4.64
N SER A 99 12.11 3.16 5.41
CA SER A 99 13.11 2.08 5.34
C SER A 99 12.58 0.78 4.74
N GLY A 100 11.33 0.76 4.30
CA GLY A 100 10.61 -0.44 3.83
C GLY A 100 10.29 -0.42 2.33
N SER A 101 9.22 -1.14 1.98
CA SER A 101 8.79 -1.35 0.59
C SER A 101 8.52 -0.04 -0.18
N THR A 102 8.11 1.04 0.50
CA THR A 102 7.92 2.35 -0.15
C THR A 102 9.25 2.89 -0.66
N ALA A 103 10.29 2.93 0.19
CA ALA A 103 11.61 3.42 -0.23
C ALA A 103 12.17 2.62 -1.42
N VAL A 104 12.02 1.30 -1.41
CA VAL A 104 12.44 0.45 -2.54
C VAL A 104 11.66 0.78 -3.82
N SER A 105 10.34 0.95 -3.69
CA SER A 105 9.48 1.24 -4.85
C SER A 105 9.74 2.64 -5.42
N GLU A 106 9.93 3.63 -4.55
CA GLU A 106 10.24 5.00 -4.96
C GLU A 106 11.64 5.11 -5.55
N ALA A 107 12.64 4.42 -4.99
CA ALA A 107 13.98 4.34 -5.57
C ALA A 107 13.93 3.74 -6.99
N HIS A 108 13.15 2.67 -7.18
CA HIS A 108 12.95 2.04 -8.49
C HIS A 108 12.34 3.02 -9.51
N VAL A 109 11.27 3.72 -9.13
CA VAL A 109 10.61 4.70 -10.01
C VAL A 109 11.55 5.89 -10.28
N ALA A 110 12.22 6.42 -9.26
CA ALA A 110 13.16 7.51 -9.41
C ALA A 110 14.29 7.18 -10.39
N ARG A 111 14.88 5.97 -10.28
CA ARG A 111 15.89 5.48 -11.22
C ARG A 111 15.37 5.42 -12.65
N MET A 112 14.15 4.91 -12.85
CA MET A 112 13.51 4.84 -14.17
C MET A 112 13.31 6.23 -14.79
N LEU A 113 13.10 7.25 -13.95
CA LEU A 113 12.87 8.63 -14.36
C LEU A 113 14.14 9.49 -14.40
N ASP A 114 15.32 8.93 -14.11
CA ASP A 114 16.59 9.65 -13.94
C ASP A 114 16.49 10.78 -12.90
N ILE A 115 15.84 10.50 -11.78
CA ILE A 115 15.66 11.43 -10.64
C ILE A 115 16.47 10.88 -9.45
N PRO A 116 17.35 11.70 -8.82
CA PRO A 116 18.04 11.28 -7.61
C PRO A 116 17.04 10.98 -6.47
N PHE A 117 17.26 9.89 -5.72
CA PHE A 117 16.40 9.50 -4.61
C PHE A 117 17.15 9.27 -3.32
N ILE A 118 16.64 9.80 -2.20
CA ILE A 118 17.20 9.66 -0.86
C ILE A 118 16.11 9.10 0.08
N ALA A 119 16.37 7.92 0.62
CA ALA A 119 15.56 7.33 1.68
C ALA A 119 16.11 7.77 3.05
N VAL A 120 15.33 8.43 3.87
CA VAL A 120 15.65 8.71 5.26
C VAL A 120 15.23 7.50 6.10
N ILE A 121 16.21 6.86 6.76
CA ILE A 121 16.03 5.59 7.45
C ILE A 121 16.54 5.67 8.89
N PRO A 122 15.97 4.93 9.86
CA PRO A 122 16.49 4.90 11.24
C PRO A 122 17.76 4.02 11.32
N ARG A 123 18.64 4.32 12.25
CA ARG A 123 19.92 3.62 12.51
C ARG A 123 19.77 2.10 12.66
N GLY A 124 18.65 1.63 13.19
CA GLY A 124 18.36 0.20 13.36
C GLY A 124 17.90 -0.53 12.09
N THR A 125 17.88 0.14 10.92
CA THR A 125 17.51 -0.51 9.65
C THR A 125 18.51 -1.61 9.28
N SER A 126 18.02 -2.83 9.01
CA SER A 126 18.89 -3.96 8.68
C SER A 126 19.69 -3.69 7.39
N ARG A 127 20.90 -4.29 7.31
CA ARG A 127 21.74 -4.20 6.12
C ARG A 127 21.02 -4.70 4.85
N HIS A 128 20.20 -5.75 5.00
CA HIS A 128 19.41 -6.27 3.90
C HIS A 128 18.45 -5.23 3.34
N LYS A 129 17.72 -4.48 4.19
CA LYS A 129 16.83 -3.39 3.75
C LYS A 129 17.58 -2.26 3.06
N VAL A 130 18.72 -1.87 3.61
CA VAL A 130 19.60 -0.86 2.97
C VAL A 130 20.02 -1.32 1.59
N SER A 131 20.50 -2.56 1.45
CA SER A 131 20.93 -3.10 0.15
C SER A 131 19.81 -3.16 -0.88
N LEU A 132 18.55 -3.41 -0.48
CA LEU A 132 17.40 -3.39 -1.39
C LEU A 132 17.12 -1.98 -1.93
N ILE A 133 17.22 -0.95 -1.09
CA ILE A 133 17.03 0.45 -1.51
C ILE A 133 18.15 0.87 -2.46
N GLU A 134 19.40 0.53 -2.14
CA GLU A 134 20.57 0.86 -2.97
C GLU A 134 20.56 0.12 -4.30
N ALA A 135 20.20 -1.17 -4.32
CA ALA A 135 20.04 -1.95 -5.54
C ALA A 135 18.92 -1.39 -6.44
N ALA A 136 17.88 -0.79 -5.84
CA ALA A 136 16.84 -0.07 -6.58
C ALA A 136 17.31 1.30 -7.13
N GLY A 137 18.49 1.80 -6.74
CA GLY A 137 19.08 3.05 -7.20
C GLY A 137 18.96 4.22 -6.22
N GLY A 138 18.45 3.98 -5.00
CA GLY A 138 18.34 4.98 -3.95
C GLY A 138 19.64 5.14 -3.15
N ARG A 139 19.73 6.24 -2.40
CA ARG A 139 20.74 6.44 -1.35
C ARG A 139 20.05 6.49 0.01
N CYS A 140 20.71 5.95 1.04
CA CYS A 140 20.17 5.96 2.40
C CYS A 140 20.82 7.10 3.21
N HIS A 141 19.97 7.89 3.89
CA HIS A 141 20.37 8.87 4.90
C HIS A 141 19.90 8.38 6.27
N VAL A 142 20.85 8.15 7.19
CA VAL A 142 20.58 7.51 8.48
C VAL A 142 20.29 8.57 9.54
N VAL A 143 19.20 8.37 10.29
CA VAL A 143 18.81 9.16 11.46
C VAL A 143 18.76 8.31 12.73
N GLU A 144 18.76 8.93 13.90
CA GLU A 144 18.84 8.20 15.18
C GLU A 144 17.60 7.32 15.44
N SER A 145 16.40 7.82 15.14
CA SER A 145 15.15 7.10 15.39
C SER A 145 14.10 7.29 14.27
N ALA A 146 13.10 6.41 14.23
CA ALA A 146 11.99 6.49 13.29
C ALA A 146 11.17 7.79 13.42
N GLU A 147 11.07 8.33 14.64
CA GLU A 147 10.34 9.57 14.92
C GLU A 147 10.98 10.79 14.25
N CYS A 148 12.29 10.75 14.03
CA CYS A 148 13.03 11.83 13.38
C CYS A 148 12.92 11.84 11.86
N MET A 149 12.52 10.74 11.25
CA MET A 149 12.62 10.54 9.79
C MET A 149 11.90 11.62 8.98
N SER A 150 10.61 11.88 9.26
CA SER A 150 9.83 12.86 8.47
C SER A 150 10.33 14.30 8.66
N ARG A 151 10.79 14.65 9.85
CA ARG A 151 11.38 15.98 10.10
C ARG A 151 12.68 16.14 9.31
N GLU A 152 13.52 15.12 9.34
CA GLU A 152 14.79 15.12 8.61
C GLU A 152 14.58 15.11 7.09
N ALA A 153 13.60 14.36 6.60
CA ALA A 153 13.27 14.35 5.18
C ALA A 153 12.85 15.75 4.69
N ARG A 154 12.04 16.48 5.47
CA ARG A 154 11.68 17.87 5.16
C ARG A 154 12.89 18.80 5.20
N ARG A 155 13.78 18.63 6.21
CA ARG A 155 15.00 19.42 6.31
C ARG A 155 15.91 19.23 5.10
N LEU A 156 16.18 17.98 4.73
CA LEU A 156 16.99 17.64 3.56
C LEU A 156 16.38 18.16 2.25
N ALA A 157 15.07 18.05 2.10
CA ALA A 157 14.38 18.59 0.92
C ALA A 157 14.58 20.10 0.81
N ALA A 158 14.44 20.85 1.91
CA ALA A 158 14.65 22.29 1.93
C ALA A 158 16.10 22.67 1.63
N GLU A 159 17.08 21.98 2.22
CA GLU A 159 18.50 22.28 2.06
C GLU A 159 19.05 21.92 0.67
N GLN A 160 18.55 20.84 0.08
CA GLN A 160 19.03 20.37 -1.23
C GLN A 160 18.18 20.87 -2.40
N GLY A 161 17.19 21.73 -2.15
CA GLY A 161 16.21 22.13 -3.18
C GLY A 161 15.46 20.94 -3.77
N GLY A 162 15.19 19.93 -2.94
CA GLY A 162 14.52 18.69 -3.31
C GLY A 162 13.04 18.67 -2.95
N LEU A 163 12.39 17.54 -3.19
CA LEU A 163 10.98 17.29 -2.86
C LEU A 163 10.84 16.13 -1.88
N PHE A 164 10.21 16.37 -0.72
CA PHE A 164 9.73 15.31 0.15
C PHE A 164 8.34 14.85 -0.31
N LEU A 165 8.20 13.58 -0.74
CA LEU A 165 6.95 13.04 -1.28
C LEU A 165 5.87 12.89 -0.22
N ASP A 166 6.25 12.62 1.03
CA ASP A 166 5.36 12.51 2.20
C ASP A 166 4.16 11.58 1.94
N GLN A 167 4.45 10.28 1.76
CA GLN A 167 3.45 9.25 1.48
C GLN A 167 2.27 9.27 2.47
N PHE A 168 2.53 9.57 3.74
CA PHE A 168 1.51 9.55 4.78
C PHE A 168 0.51 10.70 4.67
N THR A 169 0.93 11.81 4.07
CA THR A 169 0.04 12.95 3.79
C THR A 169 -0.61 12.84 2.42
N HIS A 170 0.05 12.23 1.44
CA HIS A 170 -0.34 12.36 0.05
C HIS A 170 -0.85 11.09 -0.63
N ALA A 171 -0.70 9.91 -0.01
CA ALA A 171 -1.08 8.65 -0.63
C ALA A 171 -2.54 8.61 -1.12
N GLU A 172 -3.49 9.09 -0.33
CA GLU A 172 -4.92 9.02 -0.66
C GLU A 172 -5.31 9.87 -1.88
N ARG A 173 -4.63 11.01 -2.10
CA ARG A 173 -4.90 11.90 -3.24
C ARG A 173 -4.03 11.57 -4.46
N ALA A 174 -2.85 11.01 -4.24
CA ALA A 174 -1.97 10.60 -5.32
C ALA A 174 -2.49 9.35 -6.03
N THR A 175 -3.02 8.39 -5.26
CA THR A 175 -3.46 7.11 -5.81
C THR A 175 -4.64 7.29 -6.73
N ASP A 176 -4.47 6.86 -7.98
CA ASP A 176 -5.55 6.90 -8.97
C ASP A 176 -6.55 5.78 -8.68
N TRP A 177 -7.75 6.16 -8.22
CA TRP A 177 -8.80 5.19 -7.89
C TRP A 177 -9.74 4.90 -9.07
N ARG A 178 -9.59 5.57 -10.21
CA ARG A 178 -10.42 5.40 -11.43
C ARG A 178 -9.62 5.02 -12.67
N GLY A 179 -8.32 5.22 -12.68
CA GLY A 179 -7.47 5.08 -13.86
C GLY A 179 -6.71 3.76 -13.93
N ASN A 180 -5.79 3.69 -14.86
CA ASN A 180 -5.09 2.47 -15.25
C ASN A 180 -4.10 1.91 -14.22
N ASN A 181 -3.73 2.69 -13.19
CA ASN A 181 -2.85 2.22 -12.12
C ASN A 181 -3.64 1.83 -10.86
N SER A 182 -4.97 1.84 -10.93
CA SER A 182 -5.84 1.54 -9.79
C SER A 182 -5.88 0.04 -9.51
N ILE A 183 -5.41 -0.36 -8.33
CA ILE A 183 -5.55 -1.73 -7.84
C ILE A 183 -7.03 -2.16 -7.79
N ALA A 184 -7.93 -1.24 -7.44
CA ALA A 184 -9.35 -1.54 -7.32
C ALA A 184 -10.01 -1.79 -8.68
N VAL A 185 -9.68 -0.98 -9.71
CA VAL A 185 -10.17 -1.21 -11.08
C VAL A 185 -9.64 -2.54 -11.61
N SER A 186 -8.34 -2.79 -11.45
CA SER A 186 -7.69 -4.03 -11.86
C SER A 186 -8.34 -5.27 -11.23
N ALA A 187 -8.49 -5.27 -9.90
CA ALA A 187 -9.04 -6.40 -9.18
C ALA A 187 -10.50 -6.69 -9.56
N LEU A 188 -11.34 -5.65 -9.67
CA LEU A 188 -12.74 -5.82 -10.06
C LEU A 188 -12.87 -6.29 -11.51
N ALA A 189 -12.01 -5.84 -12.42
CA ALA A 189 -12.01 -6.33 -13.81
C ALA A 189 -11.63 -7.82 -13.89
N GLN A 190 -10.67 -8.27 -13.08
CA GLN A 190 -10.30 -9.69 -13.02
C GLN A 190 -11.40 -10.58 -12.43
N LEU A 191 -12.26 -10.03 -11.58
CA LEU A 191 -13.38 -10.76 -10.99
C LEU A 191 -14.60 -10.88 -11.91
N GLU A 192 -14.68 -10.14 -13.01
CA GLU A 192 -15.88 -10.07 -13.87
C GLU A 192 -16.37 -11.44 -14.39
N LEU A 193 -15.47 -12.40 -14.57
CA LEU A 193 -15.79 -13.75 -15.06
C LEU A 193 -15.78 -14.81 -13.96
N GLU A 194 -15.57 -14.41 -12.70
CA GLU A 194 -15.57 -15.33 -11.56
C GLU A 194 -17.00 -15.63 -11.07
N PRO A 195 -17.24 -16.74 -10.34
CA PRO A 195 -18.58 -17.15 -9.91
C PRO A 195 -19.37 -16.07 -9.15
N HIS A 196 -18.67 -15.29 -8.30
CA HIS A 196 -19.26 -14.14 -7.59
C HIS A 196 -18.46 -12.88 -7.93
N PRO A 197 -18.71 -12.24 -9.09
CA PRO A 197 -17.89 -11.16 -9.63
C PRO A 197 -17.91 -9.87 -8.80
N VAL A 198 -18.97 -9.68 -8.01
CA VAL A 198 -19.08 -8.55 -7.08
C VAL A 198 -18.81 -9.06 -5.67
N PRO A 199 -17.61 -8.77 -5.09
CA PRO A 199 -17.28 -9.27 -3.76
C PRO A 199 -18.27 -8.83 -2.69
N ARG A 200 -18.58 -9.72 -1.76
CA ARG A 200 -19.30 -9.35 -0.54
C ARG A 200 -18.41 -8.48 0.35
N TRP A 201 -17.13 -8.82 0.42
CA TRP A 201 -16.13 -8.10 1.20
C TRP A 201 -14.85 -7.87 0.40
N ILE A 202 -14.27 -6.69 0.58
CA ILE A 202 -12.87 -6.42 0.24
C ILE A 202 -12.12 -6.15 1.55
N VAL A 203 -11.01 -6.86 1.79
CA VAL A 203 -10.22 -6.79 3.01
C VAL A 203 -8.83 -6.26 2.70
N VAL A 204 -8.43 -5.16 3.32
CA VAL A 204 -7.12 -4.54 3.11
C VAL A 204 -6.53 -4.05 4.42
N GLY A 205 -5.20 -4.09 4.56
CA GLY A 205 -4.50 -3.43 5.67
C GLY A 205 -4.29 -1.94 5.39
N ALA A 206 -4.08 -1.15 6.44
CA ALA A 206 -3.77 0.26 6.34
C ALA A 206 -2.37 0.59 6.91
N GLY A 207 -1.49 1.14 6.07
CA GLY A 207 -0.24 1.78 6.49
C GLY A 207 -0.30 3.29 6.25
N THR A 208 -0.59 3.71 5.00
CA THR A 208 -0.88 5.10 4.67
C THR A 208 -2.38 5.39 4.60
N GLY A 209 -3.20 4.37 4.35
CA GLY A 209 -4.62 4.52 4.04
C GLY A 209 -4.93 4.67 2.54
N GLY A 210 -3.91 4.79 1.68
CA GLY A 210 -4.13 4.98 0.23
C GLY A 210 -4.89 3.84 -0.43
N THR A 211 -4.60 2.59 -0.08
CA THR A 211 -5.28 1.41 -0.63
C THR A 211 -6.75 1.34 -0.21
N SER A 212 -7.05 1.55 1.06
CA SER A 212 -8.45 1.59 1.55
C SER A 212 -9.23 2.74 0.93
N ALA A 213 -8.61 3.93 0.78
CA ALA A 213 -9.21 5.06 0.09
C ALA A 213 -9.52 4.73 -1.39
N THR A 214 -8.60 4.03 -2.09
CA THR A 214 -8.76 3.62 -3.48
C THR A 214 -9.97 2.70 -3.65
N PHE A 215 -10.04 1.61 -2.90
CA PHE A 215 -11.16 0.68 -2.96
C PHE A 215 -12.47 1.36 -2.53
N GLY A 216 -12.50 2.01 -1.37
CA GLY A 216 -13.72 2.58 -0.84
C GLY A 216 -14.32 3.67 -1.74
N ARG A 217 -13.50 4.53 -2.35
CA ARG A 217 -13.95 5.52 -3.33
C ARG A 217 -14.53 4.87 -4.59
N LEU A 218 -13.86 3.86 -5.14
CA LEU A 218 -14.33 3.17 -6.34
C LEU A 218 -15.65 2.44 -6.10
N LEU A 219 -15.77 1.72 -4.96
CA LEU A 219 -16.99 1.01 -4.58
C LEU A 219 -18.20 1.97 -4.51
N ARG A 220 -18.04 3.11 -3.83
CA ARG A 220 -19.08 4.13 -3.73
C ARG A 220 -19.40 4.78 -5.06
N TYR A 221 -18.39 5.10 -5.86
CA TYR A 221 -18.57 5.68 -7.20
C TYR A 221 -19.34 4.74 -8.13
N ARG A 222 -19.00 3.45 -8.13
CA ARG A 222 -19.71 2.41 -8.93
C ARG A 222 -21.00 1.93 -8.28
N ARG A 223 -21.31 2.39 -7.05
CA ARG A 223 -22.52 1.97 -6.30
C ARG A 223 -22.58 0.46 -6.10
N LEU A 224 -21.44 -0.17 -5.84
CA LEU A 224 -21.36 -1.60 -5.58
C LEU A 224 -21.80 -1.91 -4.14
N PRO A 225 -22.50 -3.02 -3.90
CA PRO A 225 -22.95 -3.44 -2.57
C PRO A 225 -21.81 -4.03 -1.72
N THR A 226 -20.61 -4.06 -2.25
CA THR A 226 -19.41 -4.57 -1.58
C THR A 226 -19.05 -3.72 -0.36
N ALA A 227 -18.82 -4.36 0.78
CA ALA A 227 -18.32 -3.69 1.98
C ALA A 227 -16.80 -3.74 2.05
N LEU A 228 -16.19 -2.62 2.48
CA LEU A 228 -14.75 -2.50 2.68
C LEU A 228 -14.40 -2.73 4.15
N CYS A 229 -13.56 -3.73 4.42
CA CYS A 229 -13.00 -3.99 5.73
C CYS A 229 -11.51 -3.61 5.76
N VAL A 230 -11.12 -2.83 6.78
CA VAL A 230 -9.71 -2.59 7.08
C VAL A 230 -9.27 -3.53 8.20
N ALA A 231 -8.30 -4.39 7.90
CA ALA A 231 -7.59 -5.20 8.86
C ALA A 231 -6.46 -4.37 9.49
N ASP A 232 -6.58 -4.06 10.76
CA ASP A 232 -5.57 -3.31 11.51
C ASP A 232 -4.84 -4.21 12.50
N VAL A 233 -3.69 -3.80 12.98
CA VAL A 233 -2.81 -4.59 13.84
C VAL A 233 -2.75 -4.01 15.26
N GLU A 234 -2.12 -4.76 16.16
CA GLU A 234 -1.79 -4.25 17.50
C GLU A 234 -0.86 -3.02 17.38
N ASN A 235 -0.93 -2.13 18.36
CA ASN A 235 -0.13 -0.91 18.40
C ASN A 235 -0.32 0.01 17.16
N SER A 236 -1.56 0.02 16.62
CA SER A 236 -1.98 0.93 15.57
C SER A 236 -3.09 1.84 16.05
N ALA A 237 -2.98 3.13 15.73
CA ALA A 237 -3.97 4.13 16.09
C ALA A 237 -5.21 4.14 15.17
N PHE A 238 -5.17 3.47 14.02
CA PHE A 238 -6.25 3.55 13.04
C PHE A 238 -7.56 2.99 13.56
N PHE A 239 -7.52 1.81 14.23
CA PHE A 239 -8.73 1.18 14.74
C PHE A 239 -9.42 2.06 15.80
N ASP A 240 -8.66 2.52 16.79
CA ASP A 240 -9.22 3.34 17.87
C ASP A 240 -9.66 4.71 17.37
N GLY A 241 -8.89 5.33 16.48
CA GLY A 241 -9.25 6.58 15.84
C GLY A 241 -10.53 6.48 15.01
N TRP A 242 -10.71 5.35 14.30
CA TRP A 242 -11.93 5.09 13.52
C TRP A 242 -13.15 4.86 14.44
N VAL A 243 -13.00 4.05 15.49
CA VAL A 243 -14.09 3.75 16.47
C VAL A 243 -14.53 5.01 17.20
N GLN A 244 -13.57 5.85 17.61
CA GLN A 244 -13.84 7.07 18.37
C GLN A 244 -14.23 8.26 17.46
N GLY A 245 -13.97 8.17 16.15
CA GLY A 245 -14.11 9.29 15.24
C GLY A 245 -13.08 10.41 15.49
N ASP A 246 -11.95 10.08 16.12
CA ASP A 246 -10.92 11.02 16.55
C ASP A 246 -9.59 10.78 15.81
N PRO A 247 -9.17 11.68 14.92
CA PRO A 247 -7.89 11.56 14.22
C PRO A 247 -6.66 11.88 15.09
N SER A 248 -6.85 12.36 16.32
CA SER A 248 -5.77 12.69 17.25
C SER A 248 -5.27 11.50 18.06
N VAL A 249 -5.93 10.35 17.96
CA VAL A 249 -5.54 9.12 18.65
C VAL A 249 -4.12 8.70 18.27
N THR A 250 -3.33 8.36 19.28
CA THR A 250 -1.97 7.87 19.14
C THR A 250 -1.75 6.62 20.00
N THR A 251 -0.72 5.83 19.66
CA THR A 251 -0.23 4.71 20.49
C THR A 251 1.20 4.99 20.95
N GLU A 252 1.59 4.44 22.10
CA GLU A 252 2.94 4.60 22.64
C GLU A 252 4.00 3.90 21.79
N HIS A 253 3.63 2.78 21.18
CA HIS A 253 4.52 1.97 20.36
C HIS A 253 3.99 1.86 18.94
N GLY A 254 4.89 1.67 17.97
CA GLY A 254 4.53 1.36 16.59
C GLY A 254 4.19 -0.12 16.39
N SER A 255 3.52 -0.41 15.28
CA SER A 255 3.23 -1.78 14.85
C SER A 255 4.52 -2.60 14.67
N ARG A 256 4.47 -3.88 15.04
CA ARG A 256 5.50 -4.87 14.73
C ARG A 256 5.28 -5.59 13.40
N ILE A 257 4.13 -5.36 12.74
CA ILE A 257 3.85 -5.87 11.40
C ILE A 257 4.23 -4.81 10.38
N GLU A 258 5.24 -5.12 9.57
CA GLU A 258 5.76 -4.16 8.59
C GLU A 258 4.73 -3.84 7.49
N GLY A 259 4.72 -2.58 7.09
CA GLY A 259 3.89 -2.07 5.99
C GLY A 259 2.50 -1.61 6.38
N ILE A 260 1.99 -2.00 7.54
CA ILE A 260 0.68 -1.61 8.07
C ILE A 260 0.75 -1.22 9.54
N GLY A 261 -0.30 -0.53 10.02
CA GLY A 261 -0.37 -0.02 11.39
C GLY A 261 0.54 1.20 11.60
N ARG A 262 0.04 2.20 12.29
CA ARG A 262 0.79 3.43 12.59
C ARG A 262 0.53 3.89 14.02
N PRO A 263 1.52 4.54 14.66
CA PRO A 263 1.34 5.06 16.03
C PRO A 263 0.43 6.28 16.10
N ARG A 264 -0.03 6.78 14.96
CA ARG A 264 -1.00 7.89 14.83
C ARG A 264 -1.91 7.64 13.64
N VAL A 265 -3.08 8.28 13.64
CA VAL A 265 -3.95 8.30 12.46
C VAL A 265 -3.30 9.20 11.40
N GLU A 266 -2.89 8.60 10.29
CA GLU A 266 -2.20 9.33 9.22
C GLU A 266 -3.19 10.13 8.38
N PRO A 267 -2.82 11.32 7.85
CA PRO A 267 -3.72 12.18 7.08
C PRO A 267 -4.34 11.52 5.85
N SER A 268 -3.63 10.55 5.24
CA SER A 268 -4.14 9.80 4.08
C SER A 268 -5.16 8.70 4.44
N PHE A 269 -5.42 8.44 5.71
CA PHE A 269 -6.47 7.51 6.10
C PHE A 269 -7.85 8.18 6.01
N VAL A 270 -8.72 7.66 5.17
CA VAL A 270 -10.06 8.20 4.92
C VAL A 270 -11.11 7.34 5.63
N PRO A 271 -11.48 7.65 6.90
CA PRO A 271 -12.36 6.79 7.71
C PRO A 271 -13.76 6.66 7.11
N GLY A 272 -14.26 7.70 6.44
CA GLY A 272 -15.61 7.73 5.84
C GLY A 272 -15.84 6.75 4.69
N VAL A 273 -14.79 6.09 4.16
CA VAL A 273 -14.94 5.08 3.11
C VAL A 273 -14.77 3.65 3.62
N VAL A 274 -14.55 3.47 4.91
CA VAL A 274 -14.37 2.18 5.58
C VAL A 274 -15.70 1.75 6.22
N ASP A 275 -16.17 0.55 5.90
CA ASP A 275 -17.44 0.04 6.43
C ASP A 275 -17.23 -0.80 7.70
N ARG A 276 -16.03 -1.38 7.86
CA ARG A 276 -15.67 -2.21 9.01
C ARG A 276 -14.18 -2.16 9.29
N MET A 277 -13.80 -2.27 10.54
CA MET A 277 -12.43 -2.55 10.94
C MET A 277 -12.35 -3.79 11.82
N ILE A 278 -11.28 -4.56 11.66
CA ILE A 278 -10.96 -5.73 12.48
C ILE A 278 -9.54 -5.56 13.00
N ARG A 279 -9.37 -5.56 14.34
CA ARG A 279 -8.04 -5.56 14.96
C ARG A 279 -7.54 -7.00 15.06
N VAL A 280 -6.38 -7.26 14.46
CA VAL A 280 -5.76 -8.58 14.36
C VAL A 280 -4.51 -8.60 15.25
N PRO A 281 -4.36 -9.57 16.15
CA PRO A 281 -3.13 -9.75 16.92
C PRO A 281 -1.91 -10.00 16.02
N ASP A 282 -0.75 -9.47 16.41
CA ASP A 282 0.49 -9.64 15.66
C ASP A 282 0.87 -11.12 15.51
N ALA A 283 0.71 -11.92 16.56
CA ALA A 283 0.92 -13.36 16.51
C ALA A 283 0.02 -14.07 15.48
N ALA A 284 -1.26 -13.66 15.38
CA ALA A 284 -2.19 -14.17 14.39
C ALA A 284 -1.76 -13.83 12.96
N SER A 285 -1.27 -12.60 12.76
CA SER A 285 -0.76 -12.12 11.46
C SER A 285 0.43 -12.95 10.98
N VAL A 286 1.37 -13.26 11.88
CA VAL A 286 2.54 -14.08 11.55
C VAL A 286 2.17 -15.54 11.32
N ALA A 287 1.30 -16.11 12.17
CA ALA A 287 0.79 -17.48 12.00
C ALA A 287 0.09 -17.65 10.63
N ALA A 288 -0.73 -16.67 10.24
CA ALA A 288 -1.44 -16.69 8.97
C ALA A 288 -0.50 -16.50 7.77
N ALA A 289 0.52 -15.66 7.88
CA ALA A 289 1.54 -15.53 6.83
C ALA A 289 2.29 -16.84 6.61
N ARG A 290 2.70 -17.54 7.68
CA ARG A 290 3.35 -18.85 7.58
C ARG A 290 2.41 -19.91 7.01
N HIS A 291 1.16 -19.98 7.49
CA HIS A 291 0.15 -20.93 7.00
C HIS A 291 -0.11 -20.74 5.49
N LEU A 292 -0.30 -19.49 5.04
CA LEU A 292 -0.49 -19.18 3.62
C LEU A 292 0.78 -19.49 2.80
N SER A 293 1.96 -19.24 3.36
CA SER A 293 3.25 -19.54 2.70
C SER A 293 3.42 -21.03 2.45
N ASP A 294 3.06 -21.87 3.42
CA ASP A 294 3.08 -23.34 3.29
C ASP A 294 2.11 -23.80 2.16
N HIS A 295 0.91 -23.16 2.11
CA HIS A 295 -0.08 -23.47 1.07
C HIS A 295 0.36 -23.06 -0.34
N LEU A 296 0.94 -21.86 -0.48
CA LEU A 296 1.35 -21.30 -1.77
C LEU A 296 2.72 -21.83 -2.26
N GLY A 297 3.49 -22.51 -1.40
CA GLY A 297 4.87 -22.92 -1.70
C GLY A 297 5.85 -21.77 -1.84
N ARG A 298 5.50 -20.57 -1.33
CA ARG A 298 6.34 -19.37 -1.32
C ARG A 298 6.00 -18.49 -0.12
N ARG A 299 6.99 -17.80 0.41
CA ARG A 299 6.81 -16.91 1.56
C ARG A 299 6.01 -15.67 1.20
N VAL A 300 5.12 -15.24 2.12
CA VAL A 300 4.35 -13.98 2.02
C VAL A 300 4.59 -13.12 3.26
N GLY A 301 4.45 -11.79 3.13
CA GLY A 301 4.63 -10.87 4.25
C GLY A 301 3.52 -10.97 5.30
N ALA A 302 3.80 -10.55 6.54
CA ALA A 302 2.85 -10.64 7.65
C ALA A 302 1.64 -9.71 7.47
N SER A 303 1.74 -8.63 6.71
CA SER A 303 0.59 -7.80 6.34
C SER A 303 -0.44 -8.55 5.49
N THR A 304 0.01 -9.52 4.67
CA THR A 304 -0.87 -10.48 3.99
C THR A 304 -1.55 -11.40 4.99
N GLY A 305 -0.81 -11.85 6.00
CA GLY A 305 -1.35 -12.66 7.09
C GLY A 305 -2.44 -11.94 7.88
N THR A 306 -2.24 -10.65 8.20
CA THR A 306 -3.26 -9.80 8.84
C THR A 306 -4.55 -9.75 8.01
N ASN A 307 -4.42 -9.53 6.72
CA ASN A 307 -5.54 -9.53 5.79
C ASN A 307 -6.25 -10.90 5.77
N LEU A 308 -5.50 -11.99 5.76
CA LEU A 308 -6.05 -13.35 5.74
C LEU A 308 -6.83 -13.68 7.00
N VAL A 309 -6.35 -13.30 8.19
CA VAL A 309 -7.08 -13.50 9.47
C VAL A 309 -8.41 -12.77 9.45
N ALA A 310 -8.42 -11.50 9.04
CA ALA A 310 -9.65 -10.74 8.94
C ALA A 310 -10.62 -11.33 7.90
N SER A 311 -10.09 -11.83 6.77
CA SER A 311 -10.88 -12.51 5.74
C SER A 311 -11.49 -13.82 6.28
N ALA A 312 -10.73 -14.63 7.02
CA ALA A 312 -11.20 -15.86 7.64
C ALA A 312 -12.35 -15.59 8.62
N GLN A 313 -12.21 -14.55 9.44
CA GLN A 313 -13.29 -14.14 10.37
C GLN A 313 -14.57 -13.72 9.64
N LEU A 314 -14.44 -12.99 8.52
CA LEU A 314 -15.60 -12.59 7.72
C LEU A 314 -16.25 -13.79 7.03
N ILE A 315 -15.45 -14.70 6.47
CA ILE A 315 -15.94 -15.96 5.86
C ILE A 315 -16.68 -16.80 6.89
N ALA A 316 -16.13 -16.95 8.11
CA ALA A 316 -16.82 -17.66 9.20
C ALA A 316 -18.17 -17.04 9.52
N GLN A 317 -18.29 -15.71 9.51
CA GLN A 317 -19.56 -15.01 9.74
C GLN A 317 -20.53 -15.19 8.55
N MET A 318 -20.06 -15.16 7.30
CA MET A 318 -20.89 -15.44 6.13
C MET A 318 -21.45 -16.86 6.23
N ARG A 319 -20.63 -17.85 6.54
CA ARG A 319 -21.08 -19.24 6.76
C ARG A 319 -22.14 -19.35 7.85
N ALA A 320 -21.91 -18.72 9.00
CA ALA A 320 -22.85 -18.77 10.12
C ALA A 320 -24.22 -18.15 9.78
N ARG A 321 -24.27 -17.25 8.80
CA ARG A 321 -25.49 -16.59 8.31
C ARG A 321 -26.10 -17.26 7.07
N GLY A 322 -25.45 -18.30 6.53
CA GLY A 322 -25.85 -18.90 5.25
C GLY A 322 -25.70 -17.95 4.05
N GLU A 323 -24.79 -17.00 4.14
CA GLU A 323 -24.46 -16.05 3.04
C GLU A 323 -23.44 -16.69 2.11
N ASN A 324 -23.63 -16.52 0.80
CA ASN A 324 -22.66 -16.86 -0.23
C ASN A 324 -21.99 -15.61 -0.81
N GLY A 325 -21.04 -15.79 -1.73
CA GLY A 325 -20.36 -14.67 -2.39
C GLY A 325 -18.83 -14.81 -2.38
N SER A 326 -18.15 -13.75 -2.78
CA SER A 326 -16.69 -13.71 -2.77
C SER A 326 -16.11 -12.73 -1.75
N VAL A 327 -14.92 -13.04 -1.28
CA VAL A 327 -14.06 -12.18 -0.47
C VAL A 327 -12.77 -11.93 -1.26
N LEU A 328 -12.43 -10.67 -1.46
CA LEU A 328 -11.19 -10.25 -2.08
C LEU A 328 -10.23 -9.70 -1.03
N THR A 329 -8.99 -10.14 -1.04
CA THR A 329 -7.94 -9.54 -0.22
C THR A 329 -6.64 -9.38 -1.01
N LEU A 330 -5.54 -8.97 -0.34
CA LEU A 330 -4.28 -8.65 -1.00
C LEU A 330 -3.16 -9.57 -0.51
N LEU A 331 -2.32 -10.00 -1.43
CA LEU A 331 -0.97 -10.46 -1.16
C LEU A 331 -0.03 -9.26 -1.39
N CYS A 332 0.45 -8.69 -0.27
CA CYS A 332 1.03 -7.36 -0.27
C CYS A 332 2.49 -7.31 -0.76
N ASP A 333 3.30 -8.29 -0.31
CA ASP A 333 4.72 -8.41 -0.61
C ASP A 333 5.22 -9.84 -0.34
N PRO A 334 6.42 -10.22 -0.86
CA PRO A 334 7.03 -11.52 -0.60
C PRO A 334 7.59 -11.58 0.82
N GLY A 335 7.52 -12.75 1.42
CA GLY A 335 8.01 -13.01 2.77
C GLY A 335 9.53 -13.17 2.88
N ASP A 336 10.26 -13.24 1.76
CA ASP A 336 11.72 -13.43 1.76
C ASP A 336 12.49 -12.26 2.41
N ARG A 337 11.84 -11.11 2.53
CA ARG A 337 12.36 -9.95 3.27
C ARG A 337 12.36 -10.11 4.79
N TYR A 338 11.71 -11.15 5.30
CA TYR A 338 11.40 -11.35 6.73
C TYR A 338 11.91 -12.69 7.25
N THR A 339 12.93 -13.27 6.60
CA THR A 339 13.56 -14.53 7.01
C THR A 339 14.13 -14.49 8.41
N ASP A 340 14.67 -13.35 8.80
CA ASP A 340 15.32 -13.12 10.08
C ASP A 340 14.34 -12.61 11.17
N THR A 341 13.04 -12.58 10.85
CA THR A 341 11.98 -12.10 11.75
C THR A 341 10.78 -13.06 11.76
N TYR A 342 9.76 -12.82 10.94
CA TYR A 342 8.51 -13.59 10.97
C TYR A 342 8.69 -15.08 10.64
N PHE A 343 9.75 -15.47 9.95
CA PHE A 343 10.08 -16.85 9.60
C PHE A 343 11.23 -17.45 10.44
N ASP A 344 11.68 -16.71 11.44
CA ASP A 344 12.66 -17.17 12.44
C ASP A 344 11.95 -17.47 13.76
N ASP A 345 12.09 -18.71 14.26
CA ASP A 345 11.36 -19.16 15.45
C ASP A 345 11.92 -18.52 16.73
N ASP A 346 13.23 -18.28 16.79
CA ASP A 346 13.88 -17.63 17.94
C ASP A 346 13.43 -16.18 18.04
N TRP A 347 13.36 -15.48 16.90
CA TRP A 347 12.84 -14.12 16.86
C TRP A 347 11.38 -14.06 17.30
N VAL A 348 10.52 -14.98 16.82
CA VAL A 348 9.09 -15.06 17.20
C VAL A 348 8.95 -15.32 18.69
N ALA A 349 9.72 -16.26 19.25
CA ALA A 349 9.72 -16.57 20.67
C ALA A 349 10.18 -15.35 21.52
N ALA A 350 11.18 -14.59 21.03
CA ALA A 350 11.63 -13.37 21.68
C ALA A 350 10.57 -12.26 21.73
N GLN A 351 9.58 -12.28 20.82
CA GLN A 351 8.40 -11.40 20.88
C GLN A 351 7.35 -11.85 21.91
N GLY A 352 7.51 -13.05 22.48
CA GLY A 352 6.51 -13.67 23.35
C GLY A 352 5.28 -14.19 22.61
N TRP A 353 5.40 -14.49 21.32
CA TRP A 353 4.28 -14.93 20.49
C TRP A 353 4.16 -16.44 20.44
N ASP A 354 2.97 -16.96 20.75
CA ASP A 354 2.57 -18.35 20.48
C ASP A 354 1.71 -18.39 19.20
N LEU A 355 2.25 -18.99 18.16
CA LEU A 355 1.59 -19.11 16.86
C LEU A 355 0.67 -20.33 16.77
N GLY A 356 0.83 -21.32 17.66
CA GLY A 356 0.12 -22.60 17.61
C GLY A 356 -1.41 -22.48 17.62
N PRO A 357 -2.00 -21.77 18.59
CA PRO A 357 -3.46 -21.57 18.66
C PRO A 357 -4.04 -20.90 17.42
N TRP A 358 -3.32 -19.92 16.86
CA TRP A 358 -3.74 -19.20 15.65
C TRP A 358 -3.67 -20.07 14.40
N ARG A 359 -2.64 -20.89 14.28
CA ARG A 359 -2.51 -21.86 13.17
C ARG A 359 -3.65 -22.87 13.22
N ALA A 360 -3.93 -23.47 14.37
CA ALA A 360 -5.04 -24.40 14.56
C ALA A 360 -6.41 -23.75 14.24
N ALA A 361 -6.60 -22.48 14.62
CA ALA A 361 -7.81 -21.74 14.29
C ALA A 361 -7.95 -21.53 12.78
N LEU A 362 -6.88 -21.16 12.09
CA LEU A 362 -6.88 -20.97 10.62
C LEU A 362 -7.17 -22.28 9.89
N GLU A 363 -6.55 -23.38 10.29
CA GLU A 363 -6.79 -24.71 9.70
C GLU A 363 -8.27 -25.14 9.83
N ARG A 364 -8.94 -24.76 10.91
CA ARG A 364 -10.35 -25.06 11.15
C ARG A 364 -11.28 -24.11 10.40
N GLU A 365 -11.02 -22.80 10.48
CA GLU A 365 -11.95 -21.78 9.95
C GLU A 365 -11.71 -21.48 8.46
N LEU A 366 -10.53 -21.76 7.96
CA LEU A 366 -10.13 -21.53 6.58
C LEU A 366 -9.33 -22.75 6.06
N PRO A 367 -10.00 -23.93 5.93
CA PRO A 367 -9.34 -25.13 5.43
C PRO A 367 -9.03 -24.98 3.94
N LEU A 368 -7.82 -24.54 3.63
CA LEU A 368 -7.35 -24.40 2.25
C LEU A 368 -7.09 -25.79 1.66
N GLY A 369 -7.62 -26.06 0.46
CA GLY A 369 -7.36 -27.29 -0.27
C GLY A 369 -5.86 -27.50 -0.49
N ARG A 370 -5.40 -28.75 -0.53
CA ARG A 370 -4.00 -29.05 -0.92
C ARG A 370 -3.87 -28.82 -2.43
N ARG A 371 -2.93 -27.95 -2.82
CA ARG A 371 -2.51 -27.81 -4.22
C ARG A 371 -1.59 -28.95 -4.65
#